data_b67e4247592c4d846c62db7ca091ab90
#
_entry.id   b67e4247592c4d846c62db7ca091ab90
#
_cell.length_a   1.000
_cell.length_b   1.000
_cell.length_c   1.000
_cell.angle_alpha   90.00
_cell.angle_beta   90.00
_cell.angle_gamma   90.00
#
_symmetry.space_group_name_H-M   'P 1'
#
loop_
_entity.id
_entity.type
_entity.pdbx_description
1 polymer ?
#
loop_
_entity_poly.entity_id
_entity_poly.type
_entity_poly.pdbx_seq_one_letter_code
_entity_poly.pdbx_strand_id
1 'polypeptide(L)'
;MPVLDNDADFTPSLGSPGSGVVITGGASGIGLAAAHALAAVGRPVALWDINAEGAAGSASIIEGRYGVRAAGLSVDLRNPQAVTPAAIETRAAIGAIGGIVHCAGTAEATGIDGVTPENWDAGLALHVRSLLLMTQAFREDLRSSPGSAIVALSSINATLGNGMIPIYSAAKGAVISLVRSMADELAGDGVRINAVSPGMIDTPIMTETKAQLPGHFERRIMLGRYGAPEELGRVIRFLMSDEASYMTGAEVVVDGGNINSQRQ
;
A
#
# COMPACT_ATOMS: atom_id res chain seq x y z
N MET A 1 -18.10 -11.81 32.81
CA MET A 1 -17.20 -11.83 31.66
C MET A 1 -18.02 -12.32 30.48
N PRO A 2 -17.98 -11.68 29.30
CA PRO A 2 -18.60 -12.28 28.13
C PRO A 2 -17.85 -13.58 27.83
N VAL A 3 -18.59 -14.67 27.84
CA VAL A 3 -18.09 -15.99 27.40
C VAL A 3 -18.03 -15.92 25.88
N LEU A 4 -16.97 -16.47 25.28
CA LEU A 4 -16.93 -16.63 23.83
C LEU A 4 -18.21 -17.33 23.38
N ASP A 5 -18.87 -16.77 22.37
CA ASP A 5 -19.96 -17.43 21.70
C ASP A 5 -19.44 -18.72 21.10
N ASN A 6 -19.96 -19.86 21.54
CA ASN A 6 -19.51 -21.17 21.04
C ASN A 6 -19.84 -21.38 19.56
N ASP A 7 -20.70 -20.50 18.98
CA ASP A 7 -21.08 -20.50 17.57
C ASP A 7 -20.22 -19.52 16.73
N ALA A 8 -19.18 -18.89 17.32
CA ALA A 8 -18.28 -18.00 16.60
C ALA A 8 -17.57 -18.76 15.46
N ASP A 9 -17.71 -18.24 14.24
CA ASP A 9 -17.06 -18.80 13.06
C ASP A 9 -15.61 -18.28 12.93
N PHE A 10 -14.63 -19.17 12.99
CA PHE A 10 -13.21 -18.90 12.78
C PHE A 10 -12.71 -19.37 11.40
N THR A 11 -13.62 -19.68 10.48
CA THR A 11 -13.24 -20.03 9.09
C THR A 11 -12.51 -18.85 8.44
N PRO A 12 -11.31 -19.07 7.84
CA PRO A 12 -10.55 -17.99 7.23
C PRO A 12 -11.34 -17.25 6.14
N SER A 13 -11.38 -15.93 6.21
CA SER A 13 -12.15 -15.04 5.30
C SER A 13 -11.29 -14.01 4.57
N LEU A 14 -10.03 -14.36 4.24
CA LEU A 14 -9.06 -13.46 3.60
C LEU A 14 -9.51 -12.91 2.23
N GLY A 15 -10.48 -13.54 1.57
CA GLY A 15 -11.08 -13.08 0.31
C GLY A 15 -12.29 -12.16 0.49
N SER A 16 -12.79 -12.01 1.72
CA SER A 16 -13.94 -11.15 2.02
C SER A 16 -13.48 -9.73 2.40
N PRO A 17 -14.17 -8.68 1.91
CA PRO A 17 -15.22 -8.72 0.89
C PRO A 17 -14.65 -9.01 -0.51
N GLY A 18 -15.45 -9.62 -1.40
CA GLY A 18 -15.03 -9.98 -2.76
C GLY A 18 -14.98 -8.81 -3.77
N SER A 19 -15.13 -7.57 -3.31
CA SER A 19 -15.07 -6.35 -4.14
C SER A 19 -13.66 -6.08 -4.68
N GLY A 20 -13.58 -5.35 -5.81
CA GLY A 20 -12.33 -4.99 -6.47
C GLY A 20 -11.44 -4.08 -5.64
N VAL A 21 -10.13 -4.14 -5.91
CA VAL A 21 -9.12 -3.33 -5.21
C VAL A 21 -8.27 -2.57 -6.22
N VAL A 22 -8.10 -1.26 -5.98
CA VAL A 22 -7.17 -0.40 -6.73
C VAL A 22 -5.82 -0.39 -6.02
N ILE A 23 -4.76 -0.67 -6.76
CA ILE A 23 -3.41 -0.77 -6.22
C ILE A 23 -2.49 0.18 -6.98
N THR A 24 -1.92 1.18 -6.31
CA THR A 24 -0.94 2.07 -6.92
C THR A 24 0.47 1.54 -6.76
N GLY A 25 1.37 1.85 -7.70
CA GLY A 25 2.67 1.21 -7.77
C GLY A 25 2.54 -0.29 -8.07
N GLY A 26 1.50 -0.66 -8.85
CA GLY A 26 1.10 -2.05 -9.07
C GLY A 26 1.95 -2.82 -10.07
N ALA A 27 2.85 -2.15 -10.81
CA ALA A 27 3.69 -2.79 -11.81
C ALA A 27 4.90 -3.54 -11.20
N SER A 28 5.24 -3.32 -9.93
CA SER A 28 6.44 -3.91 -9.33
C SER A 28 6.38 -3.98 -7.80
N GLY A 29 7.36 -4.62 -7.19
CA GLY A 29 7.63 -4.59 -5.75
C GLY A 29 6.43 -4.97 -4.88
N ILE A 30 6.21 -4.18 -3.81
CA ILE A 30 5.16 -4.43 -2.81
C ILE A 30 3.75 -4.32 -3.43
N GLY A 31 3.54 -3.35 -4.33
CA GLY A 31 2.24 -3.16 -4.98
C GLY A 31 1.85 -4.37 -5.84
N LEU A 32 2.79 -4.88 -6.63
CA LEU A 32 2.57 -6.09 -7.43
C LEU A 32 2.33 -7.31 -6.55
N ALA A 33 3.10 -7.47 -5.46
CA ALA A 33 2.91 -8.57 -4.52
C ALA A 33 1.54 -8.49 -3.82
N ALA A 34 1.07 -7.28 -3.48
CA ALA A 34 -0.28 -7.08 -2.95
C ALA A 34 -1.36 -7.47 -3.96
N ALA A 35 -1.18 -7.10 -5.25
CA ALA A 35 -2.10 -7.48 -6.31
C ALA A 35 -2.21 -9.00 -6.46
N HIS A 36 -1.08 -9.72 -6.49
CA HIS A 36 -1.07 -11.18 -6.51
C HIS A 36 -1.74 -11.78 -5.27
N ALA A 37 -1.47 -11.25 -4.07
CA ALA A 37 -2.02 -11.78 -2.83
C ALA A 37 -3.56 -11.61 -2.76
N LEU A 38 -4.09 -10.51 -3.28
CA LEU A 38 -5.53 -10.22 -3.35
C LEU A 38 -6.20 -11.04 -4.45
N ALA A 39 -5.60 -11.13 -5.63
CA ALA A 39 -6.11 -11.94 -6.72
C ALA A 39 -6.16 -13.44 -6.37
N ALA A 40 -5.18 -13.94 -5.61
CA ALA A 40 -5.12 -15.33 -5.16
C ALA A 40 -6.29 -15.75 -4.25
N VAL A 41 -7.02 -14.79 -3.67
CA VAL A 41 -8.25 -15.02 -2.89
C VAL A 41 -9.51 -14.55 -3.61
N GLY A 42 -9.44 -14.40 -4.94
CA GLY A 42 -10.59 -14.13 -5.80
C GLY A 42 -10.99 -12.66 -5.96
N ARG A 43 -10.21 -11.72 -5.44
CA ARG A 43 -10.53 -10.28 -5.58
C ARG A 43 -10.08 -9.73 -6.95
N PRO A 44 -10.95 -9.03 -7.70
CA PRO A 44 -10.54 -8.26 -8.87
C PRO A 44 -9.54 -7.15 -8.48
N VAL A 45 -8.58 -6.85 -9.38
CA VAL A 45 -7.54 -5.85 -9.09
C VAL A 45 -7.31 -4.89 -10.25
N ALA A 46 -7.11 -3.60 -9.94
CA ALA A 46 -6.67 -2.60 -10.90
C ALA A 46 -5.29 -2.06 -10.48
N LEU A 47 -4.32 -2.22 -11.35
CA LEU A 47 -2.94 -1.82 -11.13
C LEU A 47 -2.70 -0.45 -11.76
N TRP A 48 -2.54 0.57 -10.94
CA TRP A 48 -2.18 1.92 -11.37
C TRP A 48 -0.67 2.12 -11.24
N ASP A 49 -0.02 2.45 -12.33
CA ASP A 49 1.42 2.71 -12.32
C ASP A 49 1.77 3.73 -13.41
N ILE A 50 2.88 4.44 -13.26
CA ILE A 50 3.41 5.30 -14.32
C ILE A 50 4.01 4.47 -15.46
N ASN A 51 4.44 3.24 -15.16
CA ASN A 51 4.89 2.25 -16.14
C ASN A 51 3.68 1.51 -16.75
N ALA A 52 3.15 2.05 -17.84
CA ALA A 52 1.98 1.53 -18.54
C ALA A 52 2.14 0.05 -18.97
N GLU A 53 3.30 -0.30 -19.56
CA GLU A 53 3.57 -1.65 -20.06
C GLU A 53 3.67 -2.66 -18.90
N GLY A 54 4.37 -2.26 -17.82
CA GLY A 54 4.50 -3.08 -16.61
C GLY A 54 3.14 -3.34 -15.95
N ALA A 55 2.29 -2.32 -15.84
CA ALA A 55 0.95 -2.45 -15.26
C ALA A 55 0.06 -3.37 -16.11
N ALA A 56 0.02 -3.17 -17.43
CA ALA A 56 -0.79 -3.98 -18.35
C ALA A 56 -0.30 -5.44 -18.39
N GLY A 57 1.02 -5.67 -18.49
CA GLY A 57 1.61 -7.00 -18.48
C GLY A 57 1.34 -7.75 -17.18
N SER A 58 1.48 -7.08 -16.03
CA SER A 58 1.20 -7.66 -14.71
C SER A 58 -0.29 -8.00 -14.54
N ALA A 59 -1.18 -7.14 -15.00
CA ALA A 59 -2.63 -7.40 -14.98
C ALA A 59 -2.99 -8.65 -15.80
N SER A 60 -2.44 -8.78 -17.02
CA SER A 60 -2.66 -9.97 -17.87
C SER A 60 -2.16 -11.26 -17.22
N ILE A 61 -1.00 -11.22 -16.57
CA ILE A 61 -0.46 -12.38 -15.83
C ILE A 61 -1.38 -12.76 -14.67
N ILE A 62 -1.87 -11.77 -13.91
CA ILE A 62 -2.78 -11.99 -12.77
C ILE A 62 -4.10 -12.60 -13.24
N GLU A 63 -4.69 -12.05 -14.30
CA GLU A 63 -5.94 -12.56 -14.87
C GLU A 63 -5.80 -14.01 -15.32
N GLY A 64 -4.74 -14.31 -16.09
CA GLY A 64 -4.46 -15.67 -16.57
C GLY A 64 -4.15 -16.67 -15.44
N ARG A 65 -3.53 -16.20 -14.35
CA ARG A 65 -3.12 -17.07 -13.25
C ARG A 65 -4.24 -17.38 -12.26
N TYR A 66 -5.09 -16.39 -11.96
CA TYR A 66 -6.06 -16.49 -10.87
C TYR A 66 -7.51 -16.50 -11.36
N GLY A 67 -7.76 -16.20 -12.63
CA GLY A 67 -9.11 -16.18 -13.19
C GLY A 67 -9.99 -15.05 -12.67
N VAL A 68 -9.38 -13.99 -12.13
CA VAL A 68 -10.07 -12.77 -11.66
C VAL A 68 -9.94 -11.67 -12.71
N ARG A 69 -10.86 -10.72 -12.72
CA ARG A 69 -10.69 -9.51 -13.55
C ARG A 69 -9.50 -8.70 -13.06
N ALA A 70 -8.61 -8.35 -13.98
CA ALA A 70 -7.46 -7.50 -13.68
C ALA A 70 -7.28 -6.45 -14.79
N ALA A 71 -6.91 -5.22 -14.41
CA ALA A 71 -6.65 -4.14 -15.34
C ALA A 71 -5.37 -3.39 -14.96
N GLY A 72 -4.57 -3.00 -15.95
CA GLY A 72 -3.39 -2.15 -15.77
C GLY A 72 -3.61 -0.79 -16.41
N LEU A 73 -3.48 0.29 -15.64
CA LEU A 73 -3.69 1.66 -16.09
C LEU A 73 -2.43 2.51 -15.89
N SER A 74 -2.13 3.35 -16.89
CA SER A 74 -1.05 4.36 -16.77
C SER A 74 -1.55 5.57 -16.02
N VAL A 75 -1.05 5.80 -14.79
CA VAL A 75 -1.49 6.90 -13.95
C VAL A 75 -0.30 7.58 -13.27
N ASP A 76 -0.04 8.84 -13.59
CA ASP A 76 0.89 9.67 -12.81
C ASP A 76 0.13 10.35 -11.66
N LEU A 77 0.30 9.85 -10.46
CA LEU A 77 -0.36 10.35 -9.26
C LEU A 77 0.09 11.75 -8.80
N ARG A 78 1.17 12.28 -9.37
CA ARG A 78 1.57 13.68 -9.15
C ARG A 78 0.63 14.65 -9.87
N ASN A 79 -0.03 14.16 -10.94
CA ASN A 79 -1.05 14.89 -11.67
C ASN A 79 -2.45 14.62 -11.05
N PRO A 80 -3.04 15.60 -10.32
CA PRO A 80 -4.34 15.39 -9.68
C PRO A 80 -5.48 15.17 -10.68
N GLN A 81 -5.35 15.65 -11.93
CA GLN A 81 -6.35 15.48 -12.97
C GLN A 81 -6.40 14.05 -13.54
N ALA A 82 -5.36 13.23 -13.31
CA ALA A 82 -5.32 11.86 -13.79
C ALA A 82 -6.22 10.91 -12.96
N VAL A 83 -6.54 11.25 -11.71
CA VAL A 83 -7.23 10.35 -10.78
C VAL A 83 -8.67 10.05 -11.20
N THR A 84 -9.45 11.07 -11.54
CA THR A 84 -10.87 10.90 -11.89
C THR A 84 -11.09 10.07 -13.16
N PRO A 85 -10.39 10.34 -14.28
CA PRO A 85 -10.49 9.49 -15.48
C PRO A 85 -10.09 8.03 -15.19
N ALA A 86 -9.00 7.81 -14.47
CA ALA A 86 -8.54 6.49 -14.10
C ALA A 86 -9.55 5.74 -13.21
N ALA A 87 -10.24 6.44 -12.30
CA ALA A 87 -11.29 5.85 -11.47
C ALA A 87 -12.49 5.38 -12.31
N ILE A 88 -12.89 6.15 -13.34
CA ILE A 88 -13.97 5.76 -14.28
C ILE A 88 -13.58 4.50 -15.04
N GLU A 89 -12.38 4.48 -15.61
CA GLU A 89 -11.87 3.33 -16.36
C GLU A 89 -11.74 2.08 -15.47
N THR A 90 -11.28 2.25 -14.24
CA THR A 90 -11.19 1.17 -13.25
C THR A 90 -12.54 0.52 -12.97
N ARG A 91 -13.60 1.32 -12.72
CA ARG A 91 -14.95 0.79 -12.51
C ARG A 91 -15.46 -0.02 -13.71
N ALA A 92 -15.19 0.49 -14.93
CA ALA A 92 -15.57 -0.20 -16.15
C ALA A 92 -14.85 -1.55 -16.30
N ALA A 93 -13.56 -1.61 -15.91
CA ALA A 93 -12.74 -2.80 -16.07
C ALA A 93 -13.02 -3.88 -15.02
N ILE A 94 -13.04 -3.52 -13.73
CA ILE A 94 -13.10 -4.52 -12.64
C ILE A 94 -14.38 -4.50 -11.81
N GLY A 95 -15.29 -3.55 -12.06
CA GLY A 95 -16.62 -3.45 -11.42
C GLY A 95 -16.59 -2.77 -10.06
N ALA A 96 -17.37 -3.26 -9.10
CA ALA A 96 -17.52 -2.68 -7.78
C ALA A 96 -16.19 -2.63 -7.04
N ILE A 97 -15.86 -1.44 -6.50
CA ILE A 97 -14.60 -1.18 -5.77
C ILE A 97 -14.90 -1.11 -4.27
N GLY A 98 -14.20 -1.90 -3.50
CA GLY A 98 -14.25 -1.89 -2.02
C GLY A 98 -12.85 -1.85 -1.41
N GLY A 99 -11.83 -1.46 -2.18
CA GLY A 99 -10.50 -1.36 -1.62
C GLY A 99 -9.53 -0.47 -2.36
N ILE A 100 -8.61 0.14 -1.59
CA ILE A 100 -7.47 0.90 -2.11
C ILE A 100 -6.21 0.42 -1.40
N VAL A 101 -5.16 0.10 -2.17
CA VAL A 101 -3.81 -0.14 -1.65
C VAL A 101 -2.88 0.91 -2.26
N HIS A 102 -2.44 1.87 -1.44
CA HIS A 102 -1.59 2.96 -1.88
C HIS A 102 -0.12 2.63 -1.64
N CYS A 103 0.55 2.06 -2.65
CA CYS A 103 1.96 1.66 -2.61
C CYS A 103 2.88 2.58 -3.42
N ALA A 104 2.35 3.40 -4.32
CA ALA A 104 3.17 4.27 -5.17
C ALA A 104 4.06 5.20 -4.34
N GLY A 105 5.31 5.31 -4.76
CA GLY A 105 6.26 6.16 -4.10
C GLY A 105 7.68 6.02 -4.64
N THR A 106 8.49 7.03 -4.39
CA THR A 106 9.93 7.08 -4.68
C THR A 106 10.69 7.53 -3.45
N ALA A 107 11.97 7.17 -3.38
CA ALA A 107 12.86 7.61 -2.31
C ALA A 107 14.10 8.25 -2.95
N GLU A 108 14.06 9.55 -3.16
CA GLU A 108 15.17 10.30 -3.74
C GLU A 108 16.17 10.72 -2.66
N ALA A 109 17.43 10.38 -2.85
CA ALA A 109 18.52 10.71 -1.94
C ALA A 109 19.04 12.12 -2.23
N THR A 110 18.40 13.13 -1.63
CA THR A 110 18.75 14.54 -1.83
C THR A 110 19.63 15.12 -0.71
N GLY A 111 19.60 14.53 0.50
CA GLY A 111 20.06 15.22 1.70
C GLY A 111 19.27 16.51 1.94
N ILE A 112 19.67 17.31 2.92
CA ILE A 112 19.03 18.62 3.20
C ILE A 112 19.34 19.62 2.09
N ASP A 113 20.58 19.65 1.63
CA ASP A 113 21.07 20.66 0.66
C ASP A 113 20.46 20.47 -0.74
N GLY A 114 20.02 19.26 -1.09
CA GLY A 114 19.38 18.96 -2.36
C GLY A 114 17.85 19.11 -2.36
N VAL A 115 17.25 19.54 -1.25
CA VAL A 115 15.81 19.81 -1.20
C VAL A 115 15.50 21.13 -1.88
N THR A 116 14.60 21.10 -2.84
CA THR A 116 14.01 22.29 -3.49
C THR A 116 12.51 22.32 -3.28
N PRO A 117 11.84 23.48 -3.45
CA PRO A 117 10.38 23.53 -3.41
C PRO A 117 9.72 22.52 -4.36
N GLU A 118 10.28 22.35 -5.57
CA GLU A 118 9.70 21.50 -6.61
C GLU A 118 9.76 20.01 -6.23
N ASN A 119 10.92 19.50 -5.76
CA ASN A 119 11.03 18.09 -5.37
C ASN A 119 10.29 17.80 -4.06
N TRP A 120 10.20 18.78 -3.16
CA TRP A 120 9.36 18.71 -1.96
C TRP A 120 7.89 18.55 -2.34
N ASP A 121 7.37 19.43 -3.19
CA ASP A 121 5.96 19.40 -3.62
C ASP A 121 5.64 18.13 -4.41
N ALA A 122 6.54 17.67 -5.28
CA ALA A 122 6.39 16.44 -6.02
C ALA A 122 6.35 15.20 -5.10
N GLY A 123 7.21 15.16 -4.07
CA GLY A 123 7.24 14.10 -3.08
C GLY A 123 5.94 14.03 -2.27
N LEU A 124 5.49 15.16 -1.73
CA LEU A 124 4.22 15.21 -0.99
C LEU A 124 3.00 14.94 -1.90
N ALA A 125 3.04 15.40 -3.14
CA ALA A 125 1.99 15.12 -4.12
C ALA A 125 1.84 13.61 -4.36
N LEU A 126 2.96 12.91 -4.55
CA LEU A 126 2.97 11.47 -4.83
C LEU A 126 2.56 10.63 -3.62
N HIS A 127 3.09 10.93 -2.44
CA HIS A 127 2.92 10.06 -1.26
C HIS A 127 1.68 10.39 -0.42
N VAL A 128 1.28 11.67 -0.36
CA VAL A 128 0.28 12.15 0.60
C VAL A 128 -0.99 12.61 -0.09
N ARG A 129 -0.87 13.63 -0.98
CA ARG A 129 -2.02 14.20 -1.69
C ARG A 129 -2.77 13.15 -2.52
N SER A 130 -2.04 12.27 -3.19
CA SER A 130 -2.64 11.21 -4.03
C SER A 130 -3.52 10.25 -3.23
N LEU A 131 -3.12 9.85 -2.01
CA LEU A 131 -3.95 9.02 -1.14
C LEU A 131 -5.30 9.68 -0.87
N LEU A 132 -5.31 10.96 -0.52
CA LEU A 132 -6.53 11.72 -0.26
C LEU A 132 -7.40 11.82 -1.52
N LEU A 133 -6.82 12.18 -2.67
CA LEU A 133 -7.55 12.31 -3.93
C LEU A 133 -8.15 10.98 -4.40
N MET A 134 -7.44 9.88 -4.26
CA MET A 134 -7.96 8.55 -4.56
C MET A 134 -9.13 8.18 -3.64
N THR A 135 -8.99 8.44 -2.34
CA THR A 135 -10.08 8.20 -1.39
C THR A 135 -11.32 9.01 -1.75
N GLN A 136 -11.16 10.29 -2.11
CA GLN A 136 -12.27 11.12 -2.59
C GLN A 136 -12.91 10.55 -3.87
N ALA A 137 -12.10 10.13 -4.84
CA ALA A 137 -12.58 9.60 -6.10
C ALA A 137 -13.37 8.29 -5.97
N PHE A 138 -13.04 7.47 -4.97
CA PHE A 138 -13.69 6.17 -4.72
C PHE A 138 -14.60 6.15 -3.48
N ARG A 139 -14.84 7.30 -2.82
CA ARG A 139 -15.57 7.32 -1.54
C ARG A 139 -16.94 6.67 -1.61
N GLU A 140 -17.73 6.95 -2.66
CA GLU A 140 -19.05 6.36 -2.84
C GLU A 140 -19.00 4.85 -3.11
N ASP A 141 -17.98 4.38 -3.83
CA ASP A 141 -17.77 2.94 -4.05
C ASP A 141 -17.45 2.22 -2.74
N LEU A 142 -16.52 2.79 -1.98
CA LEU A 142 -16.10 2.24 -0.68
C LEU A 142 -17.28 2.20 0.30
N ARG A 143 -18.06 3.27 0.37
CA ARG A 143 -19.27 3.37 1.21
C ARG A 143 -20.34 2.37 0.81
N SER A 144 -20.48 2.13 -0.50
CA SER A 144 -21.47 1.21 -1.06
C SER A 144 -21.06 -0.27 -1.00
N SER A 145 -19.80 -0.55 -0.64
CA SER A 145 -19.26 -1.91 -0.56
C SER A 145 -18.95 -2.27 0.90
N PRO A 146 -19.82 -3.03 1.58
CA PRO A 146 -19.59 -3.42 2.97
C PRO A 146 -18.23 -4.10 3.18
N GLY A 147 -17.57 -3.81 4.29
CA GLY A 147 -16.24 -4.34 4.60
C GLY A 147 -15.07 -3.66 3.88
N SER A 148 -15.34 -2.55 3.19
CA SER A 148 -14.31 -1.79 2.46
C SER A 148 -13.13 -1.38 3.34
N ALA A 149 -11.94 -1.41 2.73
CA ALA A 149 -10.72 -1.06 3.43
C ALA A 149 -9.72 -0.31 2.54
N ILE A 150 -8.90 0.53 3.19
CA ILE A 150 -7.77 1.22 2.58
C ILE A 150 -6.49 0.81 3.32
N VAL A 151 -5.43 0.49 2.58
CA VAL A 151 -4.09 0.30 3.12
C VAL A 151 -3.13 1.29 2.47
N ALA A 152 -2.46 2.11 3.28
CA ALA A 152 -1.46 3.07 2.80
C ALA A 152 -0.06 2.65 3.23
N LEU A 153 0.90 2.62 2.29
CA LEU A 153 2.29 2.32 2.59
C LEU A 153 2.98 3.55 3.20
N SER A 154 3.35 3.42 4.48
CA SER A 154 4.30 4.28 5.15
C SER A 154 5.72 3.70 5.04
N SER A 155 6.53 3.79 6.06
CA SER A 155 7.89 3.25 6.16
C SER A 155 8.38 3.33 7.60
N ILE A 156 9.31 2.48 8.00
CA ILE A 156 10.06 2.68 9.25
C ILE A 156 10.80 4.03 9.29
N ASN A 157 11.11 4.62 8.13
CA ASN A 157 11.72 5.96 8.06
C ASN A 157 10.78 7.10 8.54
N ALA A 158 9.48 6.83 8.68
CA ALA A 158 8.56 7.76 9.35
C ALA A 158 8.91 7.96 10.84
N THR A 159 9.51 6.95 11.46
CA THR A 159 9.90 6.96 12.88
C THR A 159 11.42 7.11 13.08
N LEU A 160 12.23 6.39 12.28
CA LEU A 160 13.69 6.40 12.45
C LEU A 160 14.35 7.66 11.91
N GLY A 161 13.77 8.30 10.92
CA GLY A 161 14.43 9.34 10.15
C GLY A 161 15.61 8.80 9.31
N ASN A 162 15.87 9.45 8.18
CA ASN A 162 17.03 9.14 7.34
C ASN A 162 17.53 10.44 6.69
N GLY A 163 18.72 10.89 7.07
CA GLY A 163 19.29 12.15 6.60
C GLY A 163 19.50 12.23 5.09
N MET A 164 19.58 11.10 4.39
CA MET A 164 19.72 11.08 2.92
C MET A 164 18.40 11.31 2.19
N ILE A 165 17.26 11.00 2.81
CA ILE A 165 15.92 11.04 2.17
C ILE A 165 14.91 11.82 3.02
N PRO A 166 15.17 13.11 3.34
CA PRO A 166 14.34 13.89 4.25
C PRO A 166 12.90 14.05 3.77
N ILE A 167 12.69 14.28 2.46
CA ILE A 167 11.35 14.42 1.85
C ILE A 167 10.54 13.13 2.03
N TYR A 168 11.17 11.99 1.73
CA TYR A 168 10.53 10.68 1.89
C TYR A 168 10.13 10.42 3.35
N SER A 169 11.03 10.67 4.31
CA SER A 169 10.76 10.49 5.74
C SER A 169 9.60 11.38 6.20
N ALA A 170 9.60 12.66 5.81
CA ALA A 170 8.50 13.58 6.10
C ALA A 170 7.18 13.11 5.51
N ALA A 171 7.17 12.70 4.22
CA ALA A 171 5.99 12.23 3.53
C ALA A 171 5.42 10.95 4.17
N LYS A 172 6.28 10.00 4.57
CA LYS A 172 5.85 8.76 5.22
C LYS A 172 5.33 8.98 6.64
N GLY A 173 5.88 9.94 7.38
CA GLY A 173 5.30 10.43 8.63
C GLY A 173 3.93 11.08 8.44
N ALA A 174 3.80 11.91 7.39
CA ALA A 174 2.52 12.53 7.03
C ALA A 174 1.45 11.50 6.64
N VAL A 175 1.82 10.40 5.96
CA VAL A 175 0.90 9.29 5.65
C VAL A 175 0.31 8.68 6.93
N ILE A 176 1.11 8.43 7.97
CA ILE A 176 0.63 7.88 9.24
C ILE A 176 -0.39 8.83 9.89
N SER A 177 -0.06 10.12 9.94
CA SER A 177 -0.96 11.14 10.51
C SER A 177 -2.25 11.27 9.70
N LEU A 178 -2.16 11.27 8.36
CA LEU A 178 -3.31 11.33 7.46
C LEU A 178 -4.22 10.10 7.63
N VAL A 179 -3.65 8.89 7.72
CA VAL A 179 -4.39 7.65 7.97
C VAL A 179 -5.22 7.74 9.25
N ARG A 180 -4.65 8.25 10.34
CA ARG A 180 -5.39 8.44 11.61
C ARG A 180 -6.54 9.43 11.48
N SER A 181 -6.30 10.55 10.81
CA SER A 181 -7.35 11.56 10.56
C SER A 181 -8.46 11.03 9.66
N MET A 182 -8.09 10.34 8.57
CA MET A 182 -9.07 9.74 7.65
C MET A 182 -9.86 8.59 8.30
N ALA A 183 -9.25 7.83 9.22
CA ALA A 183 -9.92 6.74 9.92
C ALA A 183 -11.11 7.25 10.75
N ASP A 184 -10.97 8.39 11.41
CA ASP A 184 -12.03 9.01 12.20
C ASP A 184 -13.24 9.36 11.32
N GLU A 185 -13.02 9.96 10.17
CA GLU A 185 -14.08 10.34 9.23
C GLU A 185 -14.71 9.11 8.53
N LEU A 186 -13.86 8.21 8.01
CA LEU A 186 -14.28 7.05 7.23
C LEU A 186 -15.00 5.98 8.06
N ALA A 187 -14.80 5.95 9.38
CA ALA A 187 -15.53 5.05 10.28
C ALA A 187 -17.05 5.24 10.19
N GLY A 188 -17.51 6.48 10.00
CA GLY A 188 -18.92 6.79 9.78
C GLY A 188 -19.48 6.23 8.47
N ASP A 189 -18.62 5.99 7.48
CA ASP A 189 -18.97 5.37 6.20
C ASP A 189 -18.80 3.82 6.23
N GLY A 190 -18.38 3.26 7.37
CA GLY A 190 -18.09 1.81 7.50
C GLY A 190 -16.80 1.37 6.80
N VAL A 191 -15.91 2.30 6.48
CA VAL A 191 -14.66 2.07 5.75
C VAL A 191 -13.48 2.10 6.72
N ARG A 192 -12.64 1.07 6.71
CA ARG A 192 -11.41 0.99 7.50
C ARG A 192 -10.22 1.55 6.72
N ILE A 193 -9.27 2.18 7.40
CA ILE A 193 -8.01 2.58 6.80
C ILE A 193 -6.85 2.32 7.77
N ASN A 194 -5.77 1.68 7.28
CA ASN A 194 -4.59 1.40 8.09
C ASN A 194 -3.30 1.74 7.31
N ALA A 195 -2.23 2.04 8.03
CA ALA A 195 -0.90 2.19 7.48
C ALA A 195 -0.10 0.90 7.66
N VAL A 196 0.71 0.55 6.67
CA VAL A 196 1.76 -0.45 6.79
C VAL A 196 3.11 0.27 6.70
N SER A 197 4.00 0.01 7.65
CA SER A 197 5.36 0.56 7.70
C SER A 197 6.38 -0.56 7.42
N PRO A 198 6.77 -0.76 6.15
CA PRO A 198 7.79 -1.73 5.80
C PRO A 198 9.16 -1.32 6.32
N GLY A 199 9.98 -2.34 6.64
CA GLY A 199 11.42 -2.22 6.77
C GLY A 199 12.12 -2.29 5.41
N MET A 200 13.30 -2.92 5.39
CA MET A 200 14.07 -3.17 4.19
C MET A 200 13.48 -4.36 3.41
N ILE A 201 12.83 -4.07 2.30
CA ILE A 201 12.17 -5.07 1.43
C ILE A 201 12.92 -5.18 0.12
N ASP A 202 13.16 -6.42 -0.34
CA ASP A 202 13.87 -6.72 -1.57
C ASP A 202 13.02 -6.39 -2.81
N THR A 203 13.09 -5.14 -3.21
CA THR A 203 12.36 -4.57 -4.34
C THR A 203 13.30 -3.95 -5.36
N PRO A 204 12.86 -3.68 -6.60
CA PRO A 204 13.71 -3.03 -7.61
C PRO A 204 14.33 -1.70 -7.13
N ILE A 205 13.65 -0.93 -6.28
CA ILE A 205 14.18 0.32 -5.69
C ILE A 205 15.45 0.06 -4.86
N MET A 206 15.57 -1.11 -4.24
CA MET A 206 16.71 -1.46 -3.37
C MET A 206 17.88 -2.10 -4.10
N THR A 207 17.75 -2.42 -5.39
CA THR A 207 18.77 -3.17 -6.14
C THR A 207 20.14 -2.48 -6.12
N GLU A 208 20.18 -1.19 -6.44
CA GLU A 208 21.43 -0.43 -6.46
C GLU A 208 21.99 -0.26 -5.04
N THR A 209 21.17 0.08 -4.06
CA THR A 209 21.59 0.25 -2.66
C THR A 209 22.17 -1.04 -2.09
N LYS A 210 21.59 -2.20 -2.40
CA LYS A 210 22.12 -3.51 -1.99
C LYS A 210 23.46 -3.80 -2.63
N ALA A 211 23.64 -3.45 -3.90
CA ALA A 211 24.91 -3.66 -4.60
C ALA A 211 26.04 -2.78 -4.05
N GLN A 212 25.72 -1.54 -3.65
CA GLN A 212 26.69 -0.60 -3.10
C GLN A 212 27.03 -0.87 -1.62
N LEU A 213 26.12 -1.43 -0.84
CA LEU A 213 26.23 -1.61 0.61
C LEU A 213 25.92 -3.06 1.03
N PRO A 214 26.65 -4.07 0.57
CA PRO A 214 26.37 -5.48 0.85
C PRO A 214 26.46 -5.77 2.36
N GLY A 215 25.43 -6.42 2.92
CA GLY A 215 25.35 -6.80 4.33
C GLY A 215 25.12 -5.64 5.31
N HIS A 216 25.06 -4.39 4.82
CA HIS A 216 24.96 -3.21 5.71
C HIS A 216 23.63 -3.15 6.45
N PHE A 217 22.53 -3.42 5.76
CA PHE A 217 21.20 -3.34 6.35
C PHE A 217 20.81 -4.63 7.06
N GLU A 218 21.22 -5.79 6.56
CA GLU A 218 20.91 -7.10 7.14
C GLU A 218 21.37 -7.21 8.59
N ARG A 219 22.50 -6.58 8.94
CA ARG A 219 23.03 -6.58 10.32
C ARG A 219 22.09 -5.89 11.31
N ARG A 220 21.34 -4.90 10.88
CA ARG A 220 20.39 -4.14 11.71
C ARG A 220 19.04 -4.81 11.84
N ILE A 221 18.72 -5.74 10.95
CA ILE A 221 17.46 -6.47 10.95
C ILE A 221 17.58 -7.67 11.89
N MET A 222 16.68 -7.82 12.86
CA MET A 222 16.74 -8.94 13.81
C MET A 222 16.66 -10.30 13.11
N LEU A 223 15.84 -10.42 12.03
CA LEU A 223 15.75 -11.63 11.22
C LEU A 223 16.94 -11.84 10.29
N GLY A 224 17.89 -10.89 10.19
CA GLY A 224 19.16 -11.01 9.45
C GLY A 224 19.03 -11.03 7.93
N ARG A 225 17.87 -10.63 7.38
CA ARG A 225 17.62 -10.59 5.93
C ARG A 225 16.64 -9.49 5.55
N TYR A 226 16.64 -9.11 4.28
CA TYR A 226 15.55 -8.34 3.71
C TYR A 226 14.24 -9.13 3.75
N GLY A 227 13.12 -8.42 3.90
CA GLY A 227 11.80 -8.99 3.67
C GLY A 227 11.55 -9.19 2.17
N ALA A 228 10.81 -10.22 1.81
CA ALA A 228 10.31 -10.40 0.45
C ALA A 228 9.03 -9.57 0.23
N PRO A 229 8.79 -9.01 -0.98
CA PRO A 229 7.55 -8.30 -1.30
C PRO A 229 6.28 -9.10 -0.97
N GLU A 230 6.32 -10.42 -1.15
CA GLU A 230 5.20 -11.34 -0.88
C GLU A 230 4.84 -11.38 0.62
N GLU A 231 5.79 -11.14 1.52
CA GLU A 231 5.53 -11.05 2.96
C GLU A 231 4.64 -9.84 3.26
N LEU A 232 4.90 -8.71 2.60
CA LEU A 232 4.08 -7.50 2.67
C LEU A 232 2.71 -7.72 1.99
N GLY A 233 2.68 -8.37 0.84
CA GLY A 233 1.44 -8.69 0.12
C GLY A 233 0.46 -9.49 1.00
N ARG A 234 0.95 -10.44 1.80
CA ARG A 234 0.12 -11.21 2.73
C ARG A 234 -0.44 -10.36 3.87
N VAL A 235 0.36 -9.45 4.44
CA VAL A 235 -0.10 -8.53 5.49
C VAL A 235 -1.14 -7.55 4.92
N ILE A 236 -0.89 -7.01 3.73
CA ILE A 236 -1.85 -6.13 3.05
C ILE A 236 -3.17 -6.88 2.80
N ARG A 237 -3.12 -8.11 2.29
CA ARG A 237 -4.32 -8.95 2.09
C ARG A 237 -5.10 -9.13 3.38
N PHE A 238 -4.43 -9.43 4.51
CA PHE A 238 -5.08 -9.55 5.82
C PHE A 238 -5.78 -8.23 6.20
N LEU A 239 -5.10 -7.10 6.12
CA LEU A 239 -5.68 -5.78 6.45
C LEU A 239 -6.85 -5.40 5.54
N MET A 240 -6.87 -5.90 4.30
CA MET A 240 -7.91 -5.69 3.31
C MET A 240 -9.09 -6.66 3.47
N SER A 241 -9.03 -7.63 4.38
CA SER A 241 -10.05 -8.65 4.60
C SER A 241 -10.89 -8.38 5.86
N ASP A 242 -11.99 -9.11 6.00
CA ASP A 242 -12.87 -9.06 7.17
C ASP A 242 -12.18 -9.60 8.44
N GLU A 243 -11.07 -10.35 8.31
CA GLU A 243 -10.28 -10.77 9.46
C GLU A 243 -9.64 -9.61 10.23
N ALA A 244 -9.47 -8.46 9.56
CA ALA A 244 -9.02 -7.21 10.17
C ALA A 244 -10.19 -6.25 10.51
N SER A 245 -11.42 -6.75 10.69
CA SER A 245 -12.65 -5.96 10.83
C SER A 245 -12.62 -4.96 12.00
N TYR A 246 -11.81 -5.21 13.02
CA TYR A 246 -11.66 -4.30 14.17
C TYR A 246 -10.37 -3.46 14.13
N MET A 247 -9.71 -3.39 12.95
CA MET A 247 -8.49 -2.61 12.77
C MET A 247 -8.75 -1.40 11.87
N THR A 248 -8.67 -0.18 12.43
CA THR A 248 -8.68 1.08 11.68
C THR A 248 -7.79 2.11 12.36
N GLY A 249 -7.20 3.03 11.62
CA GLY A 249 -6.28 4.05 12.14
C GLY A 249 -4.94 3.51 12.67
N ALA A 250 -4.68 2.22 12.49
CA ALA A 250 -3.48 1.56 13.01
C ALA A 250 -2.28 1.73 12.08
N GLU A 251 -1.08 1.70 12.68
CA GLU A 251 0.18 1.49 11.99
C GLU A 251 0.66 0.06 12.25
N VAL A 252 0.87 -0.72 11.19
CA VAL A 252 1.39 -2.08 11.24
C VAL A 252 2.82 -2.09 10.72
N VAL A 253 3.78 -2.27 11.62
CA VAL A 253 5.21 -2.36 11.27
C VAL A 253 5.54 -3.78 10.81
N VAL A 254 6.19 -3.89 9.61
CA VAL A 254 6.59 -5.16 9.00
C VAL A 254 8.03 -5.03 8.52
N ASP A 255 8.99 -5.24 9.41
CA ASP A 255 10.37 -4.81 9.22
C ASP A 255 11.43 -5.84 9.68
N GLY A 256 11.03 -7.05 10.04
CA GLY A 256 11.94 -8.06 10.58
C GLY A 256 12.61 -7.67 11.89
N GLY A 257 12.02 -6.71 12.64
CA GLY A 257 12.54 -6.19 13.90
C GLY A 257 13.56 -5.07 13.76
N ASN A 258 13.68 -4.45 12.59
CA ASN A 258 14.68 -3.40 12.32
C ASN A 258 14.52 -2.19 13.26
N ILE A 259 13.31 -1.66 13.40
CA ILE A 259 13.05 -0.45 14.23
C ILE A 259 13.36 -0.65 15.71
N ASN A 260 13.26 -1.88 16.20
CA ASN A 260 13.48 -2.24 17.60
C ASN A 260 14.88 -2.87 17.84
N SER A 261 15.72 -2.92 16.81
CA SER A 261 17.05 -3.52 16.90
C SER A 261 18.06 -2.52 17.45
N GLN A 262 18.85 -2.95 18.43
CA GLN A 262 20.06 -2.23 18.87
C GLN A 262 21.33 -2.75 18.19
N ARG A 263 21.20 -3.59 17.16
CA ARG A 263 22.34 -4.10 16.38
C ARG A 263 22.96 -2.99 15.55
N GLN A 264 24.32 -2.95 15.49
CA GLN A 264 25.10 -1.98 14.72
C GLN A 264 25.69 -2.61 13.47
#